data_a5a1f13da0842cda94903cb39017af5a
#
_entry.id   a5a1f13da0842cda94903cb39017af5a
#
_cell.length_a   1.000
_cell.length_b   1.000
_cell.length_c   1.000
_cell.angle_alpha   90.00
_cell.angle_beta   90.00
_cell.angle_gamma   90.00
#
_symmetry.space_group_name_H-M   'P 1'
#
loop_
_entity.id
_entity.type
_entity.pdbx_description
1 polymer ?
#
loop_
_entity_poly.entity_id
_entity_poly.type
_entity_poly.pdbx_seq_one_letter_code
_entity_poly.pdbx_strand_id
1 'polypeptide(L)'
;MNNTLVINGYINIIMKELIPIFVGYDPREAIAYHTCVNSIIRHATRPVSIVPVALNLFQDYTETHTDGSNHFIYTRFLVPYLMKFSGSAIFIDGDMIVRGDIAELWDMRDMSKDVQVVKHDYKTKMKEKYLGSPNEDYPRKNWSSVILWNCNSFPNRRLTPEFIQKATGAELHRFSWLDDARIGELPPEWNWLPDEYGPNSHAQLLHYTLGAPCFHEFANTPMGDEWHRERILTEYCQQQL
;
A
#
# COMPACT_ATOMS: atom_id res chain seq x y z
N MET A 1 3.31 7.82 -45.71
CA MET A 1 2.89 6.62 -44.94
C MET A 1 3.68 6.35 -43.67
N ASN A 2 4.45 7.31 -43.12
CA ASN A 2 5.35 7.02 -41.97
C ASN A 2 4.98 7.67 -40.65
N ASN A 3 3.85 8.39 -40.56
CA ASN A 3 3.50 9.08 -39.30
C ASN A 3 2.63 8.24 -38.34
N THR A 4 1.97 7.18 -38.81
CA THR A 4 1.08 6.35 -38.00
C THR A 4 1.86 5.38 -37.08
N LEU A 5 3.04 4.93 -37.51
CA LEU A 5 3.89 4.01 -36.75
C LEU A 5 4.56 4.69 -35.52
N VAL A 6 4.90 5.98 -35.63
CA VAL A 6 5.55 6.74 -34.55
C VAL A 6 4.52 7.06 -33.47
N ILE A 7 3.30 7.44 -33.82
CA ILE A 7 2.23 7.73 -32.86
C ILE A 7 1.83 6.47 -32.07
N ASN A 8 1.71 5.31 -32.74
CA ASN A 8 1.41 4.05 -32.06
C ASN A 8 2.54 3.58 -31.13
N GLY A 9 3.80 3.87 -31.49
CA GLY A 9 4.95 3.60 -30.63
C GLY A 9 4.96 4.44 -29.35
N TYR A 10 4.67 5.73 -29.43
CA TYR A 10 4.61 6.63 -28.27
C TYR A 10 3.44 6.30 -27.34
N ILE A 11 2.26 6.03 -27.86
CA ILE A 11 1.10 5.64 -27.05
C ILE A 11 1.36 4.29 -26.35
N ASN A 12 1.99 3.33 -27.00
CA ASN A 12 2.33 2.06 -26.38
C ASN A 12 3.41 2.18 -25.29
N ILE A 13 4.36 3.10 -25.44
CA ILE A 13 5.38 3.36 -24.42
C ILE A 13 4.71 4.01 -23.18
N ILE A 14 3.89 5.04 -23.35
CA ILE A 14 3.18 5.71 -22.27
C ILE A 14 2.27 4.73 -21.52
N MET A 15 1.50 3.90 -22.24
CA MET A 15 0.62 2.90 -21.60
C MET A 15 1.38 1.76 -20.90
N LYS A 16 2.62 1.45 -21.33
CA LYS A 16 3.48 0.46 -20.65
C LYS A 16 4.13 1.00 -19.38
N GLU A 17 4.18 2.31 -19.20
CA GLU A 17 4.81 2.97 -18.06
C GLU A 17 3.83 3.39 -16.97
N LEU A 18 2.52 3.24 -17.17
CA LEU A 18 1.51 3.53 -16.16
C LEU A 18 1.65 2.59 -14.96
N ILE A 19 1.83 3.15 -13.78
CA ILE A 19 1.99 2.40 -12.53
C ILE A 19 0.64 2.30 -11.82
N PRO A 20 0.00 1.11 -11.74
CA PRO A 20 -1.21 0.90 -10.97
C PRO A 20 -0.88 0.87 -9.47
N ILE A 21 -1.49 1.77 -8.70
CA ILE A 21 -1.30 1.87 -7.25
C ILE A 21 -2.67 1.78 -6.59
N PHE A 22 -2.82 0.80 -5.73
CA PHE A 22 -3.99 0.58 -4.91
C PHE A 22 -3.71 1.08 -3.50
N VAL A 23 -4.51 2.03 -3.01
CA VAL A 23 -4.31 2.64 -1.70
C VAL A 23 -5.49 2.31 -0.80
N GLY A 24 -5.21 1.78 0.39
CA GLY A 24 -6.21 1.44 1.40
C GLY A 24 -7.01 2.68 1.84
N TYR A 25 -8.34 2.56 1.87
CA TYR A 25 -9.23 3.65 2.30
C TYR A 25 -10.10 3.22 3.47
N ASP A 26 -10.06 4.00 4.54
CA ASP A 26 -11.00 3.92 5.66
C ASP A 26 -11.64 5.30 5.87
N PRO A 27 -12.98 5.43 5.89
CA PRO A 27 -13.63 6.72 6.09
C PRO A 27 -13.34 7.37 7.45
N ARG A 28 -12.92 6.58 8.45
CA ARG A 28 -12.54 7.09 9.78
C ARG A 28 -11.22 7.86 9.77
N GLU A 29 -10.40 7.64 8.75
CA GLU A 29 -9.09 8.30 8.55
C GLU A 29 -8.91 8.79 7.09
N ALA A 30 -10.00 9.28 6.48
CA ALA A 30 -10.01 9.71 5.08
C ALA A 30 -8.91 10.74 4.74
N ILE A 31 -8.57 11.65 5.68
CA ILE A 31 -7.50 12.62 5.47
C ILE A 31 -6.13 11.96 5.36
N ALA A 32 -5.89 10.83 6.04
CA ALA A 32 -4.64 10.07 5.90
C ALA A 32 -4.51 9.52 4.48
N TYR A 33 -5.58 8.90 3.95
CA TYR A 33 -5.64 8.46 2.56
C TYR A 33 -5.34 9.59 1.56
N HIS A 34 -5.97 10.77 1.70
CA HIS A 34 -5.76 11.88 0.77
C HIS A 34 -4.33 12.44 0.87
N THR A 35 -3.75 12.48 2.06
CA THR A 35 -2.35 12.86 2.28
C THR A 35 -1.40 11.86 1.62
N CYS A 36 -1.66 10.56 1.77
CA CYS A 36 -0.90 9.50 1.11
C CYS A 36 -0.94 9.65 -0.42
N VAL A 37 -2.13 9.78 -1.01
CA VAL A 37 -2.31 9.94 -2.45
C VAL A 37 -1.59 11.18 -2.98
N ASN A 38 -1.70 12.31 -2.28
CA ASN A 38 -1.01 13.53 -2.69
C ASN A 38 0.52 13.35 -2.65
N SER A 39 1.06 12.70 -1.60
CA SER A 39 2.49 12.43 -1.51
C SER A 39 2.98 11.53 -2.65
N ILE A 40 2.23 10.50 -3.03
CA ILE A 40 2.55 9.66 -4.19
C ILE A 40 2.65 10.52 -5.46
N ILE A 41 1.62 11.32 -5.75
CA ILE A 41 1.56 12.14 -6.99
C ILE A 41 2.70 13.15 -7.03
N ARG A 42 3.02 13.78 -5.92
CA ARG A 42 4.06 14.82 -5.84
C ARG A 42 5.47 14.28 -6.07
N HIS A 43 5.75 13.04 -5.69
CA HIS A 43 7.07 12.43 -5.83
C HIS A 43 7.21 11.49 -7.04
N ALA A 44 6.12 11.20 -7.75
CA ALA A 44 6.16 10.32 -8.91
C ALA A 44 6.79 11.00 -10.12
N THR A 45 7.80 10.36 -10.74
CA THR A 45 8.39 10.79 -12.01
C THR A 45 7.76 10.13 -13.24
N ARG A 46 6.87 9.15 -13.02
CA ARG A 46 6.12 8.45 -14.07
C ARG A 46 4.61 8.52 -13.82
N PRO A 47 3.77 8.38 -14.87
CA PRO A 47 2.32 8.34 -14.71
C PRO A 47 1.88 7.26 -13.75
N VAL A 48 0.99 7.60 -12.81
CA VAL A 48 0.40 6.69 -11.83
C VAL A 48 -1.12 6.62 -12.00
N SER A 49 -1.71 5.46 -11.77
CA SER A 49 -3.15 5.25 -11.66
C SER A 49 -3.48 4.90 -10.23
N ILE A 50 -4.12 5.83 -9.51
CA ILE A 50 -4.49 5.62 -8.10
C ILE A 50 -5.88 5.02 -8.02
N VAL A 51 -6.00 3.87 -7.37
CA VAL A 51 -7.26 3.17 -7.15
C VAL A 51 -7.51 3.06 -5.64
N PRO A 52 -8.60 3.66 -5.11
CA PRO A 52 -8.95 3.48 -3.72
C PRO A 52 -9.41 2.05 -3.45
N VAL A 53 -8.81 1.39 -2.46
CA VAL A 53 -9.31 0.12 -1.92
C VAL A 53 -10.31 0.47 -0.81
N ALA A 54 -11.52 0.85 -1.25
CA ALA A 54 -12.60 1.31 -0.38
C ALA A 54 -13.72 0.27 -0.34
N LEU A 55 -14.02 -0.24 0.84
CA LEU A 55 -14.97 -1.36 1.04
C LEU A 55 -16.35 -1.12 0.40
N ASN A 56 -16.83 0.12 0.45
CA ASN A 56 -18.14 0.50 -0.10
C ASN A 56 -18.22 0.51 -1.65
N LEU A 57 -17.09 0.36 -2.34
CA LEU A 57 -17.02 0.35 -3.81
C LEU A 57 -17.05 -1.07 -4.40
N PHE A 58 -16.89 -2.10 -3.58
CA PHE A 58 -16.88 -3.49 -4.05
C PHE A 58 -18.30 -4.06 -4.08
N GLN A 59 -18.75 -4.44 -5.28
CA GLN A 59 -20.06 -5.05 -5.48
C GLN A 59 -20.02 -6.57 -5.28
N ASP A 60 -18.88 -7.19 -5.59
CA ASP A 60 -18.68 -8.64 -5.55
C ASP A 60 -18.06 -9.12 -4.22
N TYR A 61 -17.87 -8.23 -3.26
CA TYR A 61 -17.28 -8.54 -1.96
C TYR A 61 -18.13 -7.95 -0.83
N THR A 62 -18.45 -8.78 0.16
CA THR A 62 -19.07 -8.34 1.41
C THR A 62 -18.15 -8.70 2.56
N GLU A 63 -17.79 -7.73 3.39
CA GLU A 63 -16.97 -7.97 4.57
C GLU A 63 -17.76 -8.76 5.61
N THR A 64 -17.26 -9.94 5.96
CA THR A 64 -17.88 -10.85 6.95
C THR A 64 -17.00 -11.07 8.19
N HIS A 65 -15.76 -10.59 8.16
CA HIS A 65 -14.85 -10.68 9.30
C HIS A 65 -15.21 -9.63 10.35
N THR A 66 -14.99 -9.96 11.61
CA THR A 66 -15.31 -9.10 12.77
C THR A 66 -14.07 -8.65 13.55
N ASP A 67 -12.88 -9.11 13.14
CA ASP A 67 -11.60 -8.87 13.79
C ASP A 67 -10.72 -7.84 13.06
N GLY A 68 -11.26 -7.17 12.04
CA GLY A 68 -10.55 -6.17 11.24
C GLY A 68 -10.37 -4.83 11.96
N SER A 69 -9.14 -4.29 12.00
CA SER A 69 -8.84 -2.96 12.56
C SER A 69 -9.26 -1.81 11.66
N ASN A 70 -9.30 -2.01 10.34
CA ASN A 70 -9.70 -1.01 9.34
C ASN A 70 -10.48 -1.65 8.18
N HIS A 71 -11.09 -0.81 7.32
CA HIS A 71 -11.95 -1.24 6.23
C HIS A 71 -11.21 -1.91 5.07
N PHE A 72 -9.90 -1.77 4.99
CA PHE A 72 -9.11 -2.36 3.90
C PHE A 72 -8.20 -3.51 4.33
N ILE A 73 -8.34 -3.97 5.59
CA ILE A 73 -7.49 -5.02 6.13
C ILE A 73 -7.56 -6.32 5.32
N TYR A 74 -8.73 -6.70 4.84
CA TYR A 74 -8.93 -7.88 3.99
C TYR A 74 -9.01 -7.53 2.50
N THR A 75 -9.61 -6.39 2.16
CA THR A 75 -9.79 -6.00 0.74
C THR A 75 -8.49 -5.68 0.02
N ARG A 76 -7.38 -5.44 0.74
CA ARG A 76 -6.03 -5.32 0.14
C ARG A 76 -5.63 -6.55 -0.68
N PHE A 77 -6.14 -7.72 -0.35
CA PHE A 77 -5.87 -8.97 -1.05
C PHE A 77 -6.71 -9.13 -2.33
N LEU A 78 -7.68 -8.26 -2.59
CA LEU A 78 -8.43 -8.21 -3.85
C LEU A 78 -7.64 -7.61 -5.02
N VAL A 79 -6.47 -7.02 -4.79
CA VAL A 79 -5.71 -6.34 -5.86
C VAL A 79 -5.47 -7.22 -7.08
N PRO A 80 -5.04 -8.50 -6.98
CA PRO A 80 -4.91 -9.36 -8.16
C PRO A 80 -6.24 -9.59 -8.90
N TYR A 81 -7.35 -9.73 -8.19
CA TYR A 81 -8.70 -9.86 -8.77
C TYR A 81 -9.11 -8.59 -9.51
N LEU A 82 -8.93 -7.42 -8.91
CA LEU A 82 -9.22 -6.11 -9.51
C LEU A 82 -8.37 -5.87 -10.77
N MET A 83 -7.15 -6.35 -10.79
CA MET A 83 -6.26 -6.37 -11.95
C MET A 83 -6.60 -7.47 -12.96
N LYS A 84 -7.71 -8.21 -12.76
CA LYS A 84 -8.11 -9.35 -13.61
C LYS A 84 -7.01 -10.39 -13.76
N PHE A 85 -6.25 -10.57 -12.67
CA PHE A 85 -5.10 -11.49 -12.62
C PHE A 85 -4.09 -11.27 -13.74
N SER A 86 -3.78 -10.00 -14.05
CA SER A 86 -2.89 -9.62 -15.14
C SER A 86 -1.96 -8.47 -14.74
N GLY A 87 -0.71 -8.50 -15.21
CA GLY A 87 0.29 -7.48 -14.95
C GLY A 87 0.78 -7.45 -13.52
N SER A 88 1.17 -6.26 -13.06
CA SER A 88 1.64 -5.99 -11.70
C SER A 88 0.94 -4.77 -11.12
N ALA A 89 0.93 -4.63 -9.80
CA ALA A 89 0.38 -3.48 -9.10
C ALA A 89 1.11 -3.26 -7.76
N ILE A 90 1.06 -2.03 -7.25
CA ILE A 90 1.49 -1.72 -5.88
C ILE A 90 0.25 -1.58 -5.02
N PHE A 91 0.26 -2.17 -3.82
CA PHE A 91 -0.68 -1.84 -2.74
C PHE A 91 0.06 -1.11 -1.63
N ILE A 92 -0.58 -0.10 -1.06
CA ILE A 92 -0.06 0.72 0.05
C ILE A 92 -1.21 0.97 1.04
N ASP A 93 -0.96 0.86 2.35
CA ASP A 93 -1.92 1.29 3.39
C ASP A 93 -2.14 2.81 3.34
N GLY A 94 -3.33 3.27 3.69
CA GLY A 94 -3.72 4.68 3.59
C GLY A 94 -3.09 5.59 4.66
N ASP A 95 -2.54 5.03 5.73
CA ASP A 95 -1.88 5.72 6.84
C ASP A 95 -0.37 5.97 6.60
N MET A 96 0.03 6.03 5.33
CA MET A 96 1.41 6.23 4.89
C MET A 96 1.62 7.57 4.19
N ILE A 97 2.89 8.00 4.09
CA ILE A 97 3.34 9.03 3.15
C ILE A 97 4.56 8.55 2.36
N VAL A 98 4.58 8.88 1.07
CA VAL A 98 5.71 8.59 0.17
C VAL A 98 6.63 9.80 0.16
N ARG A 99 7.94 9.57 0.29
CA ARG A 99 9.02 10.56 0.25
C ARG A 99 9.95 10.37 -0.94
N GLY A 100 10.04 9.14 -1.43
CA GLY A 100 10.83 8.79 -2.61
C GLY A 100 9.99 8.71 -3.88
N ASP A 101 10.63 8.41 -5.00
CA ASP A 101 9.91 8.20 -6.25
C ASP A 101 9.31 6.79 -6.30
N ILE A 102 7.98 6.70 -6.34
CA ILE A 102 7.28 5.40 -6.40
C ILE A 102 7.68 4.58 -7.65
N ALA A 103 8.22 5.22 -8.68
CA ALA A 103 8.75 4.55 -9.85
C ALA A 103 9.98 3.68 -9.52
N GLU A 104 10.79 4.05 -8.52
CA GLU A 104 11.91 3.24 -8.06
C GLU A 104 11.42 1.94 -7.41
N LEU A 105 10.37 2.00 -6.57
CA LEU A 105 9.73 0.81 -6.02
C LEU A 105 9.18 -0.08 -7.15
N TRP A 106 8.53 0.54 -8.14
CA TRP A 106 7.99 -0.17 -9.30
C TRP A 106 9.06 -0.91 -10.09
N ASP A 107 10.25 -0.34 -10.24
CA ASP A 107 11.35 -0.95 -10.98
C ASP A 107 12.04 -2.12 -10.24
N MET A 108 11.77 -2.29 -8.94
CA MET A 108 12.23 -3.44 -8.15
C MET A 108 11.45 -4.73 -8.42
N ARG A 109 10.46 -4.72 -9.34
CA ARG A 109 9.67 -5.91 -9.64
C ARG A 109 10.54 -7.08 -10.09
N ASP A 110 10.40 -8.19 -9.40
CA ASP A 110 10.92 -9.49 -9.78
C ASP A 110 9.76 -10.43 -10.14
N MET A 111 9.57 -10.64 -11.44
CA MET A 111 8.48 -11.49 -11.95
C MET A 111 8.67 -12.97 -11.61
N SER A 112 9.81 -13.36 -11.05
CA SER A 112 10.00 -14.69 -10.48
C SER A 112 9.32 -14.86 -9.11
N LYS A 113 8.87 -13.75 -8.50
CA LYS A 113 8.14 -13.74 -7.23
C LYS A 113 6.65 -13.57 -7.46
N ASP A 114 5.85 -14.05 -6.52
CA ASP A 114 4.39 -13.88 -6.54
C ASP A 114 3.98 -12.56 -5.89
N VAL A 115 4.72 -12.18 -4.84
CA VAL A 115 4.68 -10.88 -4.18
C VAL A 115 6.07 -10.47 -3.74
N GLN A 116 6.29 -9.17 -3.56
CA GLN A 116 7.47 -8.65 -2.85
C GLN A 116 6.98 -7.70 -1.75
N VAL A 117 7.56 -7.83 -0.56
CA VAL A 117 7.16 -7.11 0.65
C VAL A 117 8.38 -6.73 1.47
N VAL A 118 8.25 -5.73 2.33
CA VAL A 118 9.27 -5.50 3.37
C VAL A 118 9.06 -6.55 4.46
N LYS A 119 10.10 -7.37 4.70
CA LYS A 119 10.06 -8.46 5.67
C LYS A 119 10.45 -7.94 7.06
N HIS A 120 9.49 -7.30 7.72
CA HIS A 120 9.69 -6.85 9.09
C HIS A 120 9.94 -8.02 10.05
N ASP A 121 10.92 -7.84 10.94
CA ASP A 121 11.20 -8.72 12.08
C ASP A 121 11.39 -7.84 13.33
N TYR A 122 10.33 -7.65 14.10
CA TYR A 122 10.34 -6.83 15.32
C TYR A 122 9.27 -7.29 16.30
N LYS A 123 9.39 -6.84 17.54
CA LYS A 123 8.35 -6.94 18.56
C LYS A 123 7.74 -5.57 18.82
N THR A 124 6.43 -5.52 18.89
CA THR A 124 5.69 -4.27 19.11
C THR A 124 6.05 -3.62 20.43
N LYS A 125 6.30 -2.32 20.41
CA LYS A 125 6.56 -1.52 21.63
C LYS A 125 5.29 -1.13 22.37
N MET A 126 4.22 -0.89 21.62
CA MET A 126 2.91 -0.47 22.16
C MET A 126 1.90 -1.60 22.05
N LYS A 127 1.03 -1.76 23.06
CA LYS A 127 0.00 -2.82 23.08
C LYS A 127 -1.31 -2.41 22.42
N GLU A 128 -1.45 -1.14 22.07
CA GLU A 128 -2.68 -0.56 21.54
C GLU A 128 -2.37 0.36 20.36
N LYS A 129 -3.27 0.39 19.39
CA LYS A 129 -3.27 1.27 18.23
C LYS A 129 -4.43 2.28 18.36
N TYR A 130 -4.55 3.16 17.33
CA TYR A 130 -5.65 4.10 17.22
C TYR A 130 -7.02 3.42 17.37
N LEU A 131 -7.98 4.15 17.88
CA LEU A 131 -9.35 3.70 18.19
C LEU A 131 -9.42 2.48 19.14
N GLY A 132 -8.42 2.30 20.00
CA GLY A 132 -8.40 1.23 21.00
C GLY A 132 -8.17 -0.17 20.43
N SER A 133 -7.69 -0.29 19.21
CA SER A 133 -7.42 -1.59 18.58
C SER A 133 -6.20 -2.27 19.20
N PRO A 134 -6.24 -3.57 19.51
CA PRO A 134 -5.10 -4.27 20.07
C PRO A 134 -3.93 -4.33 19.08
N ASN A 135 -2.70 -4.22 19.59
CA ASN A 135 -1.48 -4.31 18.83
C ASN A 135 -0.68 -5.55 19.24
N GLU A 136 -1.06 -6.69 18.71
CA GLU A 136 -0.46 -7.98 19.04
C GLU A 136 0.69 -8.34 18.10
N ASP A 137 1.67 -9.09 18.62
CA ASP A 137 2.71 -9.70 17.80
C ASP A 137 2.19 -10.95 17.10
N TYR A 138 2.45 -11.05 15.82
CA TYR A 138 2.16 -12.23 15.03
C TYR A 138 3.20 -12.40 13.90
N PRO A 139 3.42 -13.63 13.39
CA PRO A 139 4.37 -13.86 12.30
C PRO A 139 4.04 -13.03 11.07
N ARG A 140 5.06 -12.40 10.46
CA ARG A 140 4.95 -11.57 9.25
C ARG A 140 4.10 -10.30 9.45
N LYS A 141 4.11 -9.78 10.68
CA LYS A 141 3.43 -8.52 11.00
C LYS A 141 3.89 -7.39 10.08
N ASN A 142 2.93 -6.62 9.55
CA ASN A 142 3.13 -5.50 8.62
C ASN A 142 3.78 -5.85 7.27
N TRP A 143 3.96 -7.14 6.94
CA TRP A 143 4.43 -7.51 5.60
C TRP A 143 3.42 -7.15 4.51
N SER A 144 2.13 -7.16 4.80
CA SER A 144 1.06 -6.89 3.85
C SER A 144 0.66 -5.42 3.73
N SER A 145 1.38 -4.50 4.37
CA SER A 145 1.06 -3.07 4.32
C SER A 145 1.63 -2.35 3.10
N VAL A 146 2.74 -2.85 2.54
CA VAL A 146 3.24 -2.51 1.20
C VAL A 146 3.44 -3.80 0.44
N ILE A 147 2.76 -3.97 -0.69
CA ILE A 147 2.85 -5.18 -1.50
C ILE A 147 3.08 -4.80 -2.96
N LEU A 148 4.17 -5.28 -3.53
CA LEU A 148 4.41 -5.26 -4.96
C LEU A 148 3.91 -6.58 -5.53
N TRP A 149 2.73 -6.54 -6.16
CA TRP A 149 2.00 -7.69 -6.66
C TRP A 149 2.47 -8.12 -8.05
N ASN A 150 2.76 -9.40 -8.22
CA ASN A 150 2.69 -10.06 -9.52
C ASN A 150 1.26 -10.60 -9.70
N CYS A 151 0.36 -9.77 -10.23
CA CYS A 151 -1.04 -10.14 -10.39
C CYS A 151 -1.22 -11.29 -11.39
N ASN A 152 -0.27 -11.50 -12.31
CA ASN A 152 -0.32 -12.58 -13.30
C ASN A 152 0.14 -13.95 -12.73
N SER A 153 0.68 -13.97 -11.52
CA SER A 153 1.14 -15.21 -10.88
C SER A 153 -0.01 -16.19 -10.67
N PHE A 154 0.22 -17.46 -10.97
CA PHE A 154 -0.81 -18.50 -10.87
C PHE A 154 -1.33 -18.69 -9.43
N PRO A 155 -0.51 -18.75 -8.36
CA PRO A 155 -1.00 -18.82 -6.99
C PRO A 155 -1.92 -17.66 -6.60
N ASN A 156 -1.68 -16.45 -7.09
CA ASN A 156 -2.49 -15.27 -6.78
C ASN A 156 -3.90 -15.32 -7.40
N ARG A 157 -4.15 -16.19 -8.38
CA ARG A 157 -5.50 -16.42 -8.92
C ARG A 157 -6.49 -17.00 -7.90
N ARG A 158 -5.98 -17.50 -6.77
CA ARG A 158 -6.79 -17.96 -5.64
C ARG A 158 -7.49 -16.80 -4.90
N LEU A 159 -6.97 -15.57 -5.01
CA LEU A 159 -7.47 -14.40 -4.30
C LEU A 159 -8.75 -13.84 -4.96
N THR A 160 -9.81 -14.64 -4.96
CA THR A 160 -11.16 -14.22 -5.38
C THR A 160 -11.92 -13.63 -4.19
N PRO A 161 -12.98 -12.83 -4.41
CA PRO A 161 -13.83 -12.34 -3.34
C PRO A 161 -14.30 -13.47 -2.39
N GLU A 162 -14.74 -14.59 -2.92
CA GLU A 162 -15.24 -15.73 -2.13
C GLU A 162 -14.15 -16.38 -1.29
N PHE A 163 -12.92 -16.43 -1.80
CA PHE A 163 -11.79 -16.97 -1.04
C PHE A 163 -11.43 -16.04 0.11
N ILE A 164 -11.33 -14.73 -0.16
CA ILE A 164 -10.96 -13.72 0.85
C ILE A 164 -12.02 -13.64 1.95
N GLN A 165 -13.32 -13.70 1.61
CA GLN A 165 -14.40 -13.73 2.59
C GLN A 165 -14.32 -14.91 3.58
N LYS A 166 -13.73 -16.03 3.18
CA LYS A 166 -13.64 -17.26 3.99
C LYS A 166 -12.30 -17.46 4.68
N ALA A 167 -11.25 -16.84 4.15
CA ALA A 167 -9.90 -16.97 4.67
C ALA A 167 -9.75 -16.19 5.99
N THR A 168 -9.03 -16.74 6.93
CA THR A 168 -8.70 -16.03 8.17
C THR A 168 -7.68 -14.91 7.94
N GLY A 169 -7.66 -13.91 8.83
CA GLY A 169 -6.64 -12.86 8.81
C GLY A 169 -5.22 -13.45 8.86
N ALA A 170 -5.02 -14.53 9.65
CA ALA A 170 -3.74 -15.22 9.72
C ALA A 170 -3.33 -15.85 8.39
N GLU A 171 -4.25 -16.46 7.65
CA GLU A 171 -3.96 -17.03 6.34
C GLU A 171 -3.58 -15.95 5.32
N LEU A 172 -4.30 -14.85 5.30
CA LEU A 172 -4.08 -13.77 4.36
C LEU A 172 -2.81 -12.97 4.69
N HIS A 173 -2.67 -12.45 5.90
CA HIS A 173 -1.53 -11.62 6.27
C HIS A 173 -0.20 -12.37 6.34
N ARG A 174 -0.23 -13.70 6.49
CA ARG A 174 0.97 -14.55 6.41
C ARG A 174 1.26 -15.07 5.01
N PHE A 175 0.45 -14.71 4.00
CA PHE A 175 0.60 -15.20 2.63
C PHE A 175 0.62 -16.73 2.56
N SER A 176 -0.25 -17.39 3.34
CA SER A 176 -0.21 -18.86 3.52
C SER A 176 -0.55 -19.65 2.26
N TRP A 177 -1.02 -19.01 1.19
CA TRP A 177 -1.24 -19.63 -0.12
C TRP A 177 0.01 -19.65 -1.00
N LEU A 178 1.13 -19.03 -0.54
CA LEU A 178 2.39 -18.92 -1.28
C LEU A 178 3.49 -19.74 -0.62
N ASP A 179 4.39 -20.28 -1.43
CA ASP A 179 5.67 -20.78 -0.96
C ASP A 179 6.56 -19.62 -0.50
N ASP A 180 7.29 -19.78 0.61
CA ASP A 180 8.17 -18.74 1.16
C ASP A 180 9.22 -18.24 0.17
N ALA A 181 9.75 -19.13 -0.68
CA ALA A 181 10.70 -18.79 -1.73
C ALA A 181 10.09 -17.87 -2.82
N ARG A 182 8.75 -17.82 -2.90
CA ARG A 182 8.01 -16.99 -3.86
C ARG A 182 7.64 -15.62 -3.29
N ILE A 183 7.87 -15.38 -1.99
CA ILE A 183 7.71 -14.08 -1.35
C ILE A 183 9.05 -13.37 -1.39
N GLY A 184 9.19 -12.40 -2.31
CA GLY A 184 10.37 -11.57 -2.46
C GLY A 184 10.50 -10.54 -1.33
N GLU A 185 11.69 -9.96 -1.20
CA GLU A 185 11.99 -8.95 -0.20
C GLU A 185 12.20 -7.58 -0.85
N LEU A 186 11.68 -6.54 -0.22
CA LEU A 186 11.91 -5.13 -0.54
C LEU A 186 12.81 -4.50 0.52
N PRO A 187 13.58 -3.47 0.17
CA PRO A 187 14.35 -2.69 1.15
C PRO A 187 13.44 -2.10 2.24
N PRO A 188 13.88 -2.08 3.52
CA PRO A 188 13.06 -1.62 4.65
C PRO A 188 12.65 -0.14 4.53
N GLU A 189 13.38 0.67 3.78
CA GLU A 189 13.07 2.08 3.51
C GLU A 189 11.71 2.27 2.81
N TRP A 190 11.21 1.24 2.11
CA TRP A 190 9.91 1.28 1.42
C TRP A 190 8.70 0.89 2.29
N ASN A 191 8.91 0.66 3.58
CA ASN A 191 7.85 0.51 4.58
C ASN A 191 8.44 0.80 5.97
N TRP A 192 8.96 2.00 6.17
CA TRP A 192 9.61 2.37 7.42
C TRP A 192 8.58 2.65 8.51
N LEU A 193 8.74 2.03 9.66
CA LEU A 193 7.86 2.17 10.82
C LEU A 193 8.50 3.12 11.85
N PRO A 194 8.22 4.44 11.84
CA PRO A 194 8.89 5.40 12.72
C PRO A 194 8.68 5.10 14.20
N ASP A 195 7.50 4.63 14.58
CA ASP A 195 7.16 4.29 15.97
C ASP A 195 7.98 3.11 16.50
N GLU A 196 8.31 2.16 15.63
CA GLU A 196 9.02 0.94 16.00
C GLU A 196 10.54 1.09 15.85
N TYR A 197 11.00 1.74 14.78
CA TYR A 197 12.43 1.81 14.46
C TYR A 197 13.07 3.16 14.79
N GLY A 198 12.25 4.19 15.03
CA GLY A 198 12.71 5.57 15.21
C GLY A 198 12.88 6.33 13.89
N PRO A 199 13.37 7.58 13.94
CA PRO A 199 13.55 8.42 12.75
C PRO A 199 14.56 7.84 11.76
N ASN A 200 14.28 7.97 10.45
CA ASN A 200 15.17 7.60 9.36
C ASN A 200 15.07 8.60 8.20
N SER A 201 16.13 9.35 7.96
CA SER A 201 16.20 10.33 6.86
C SER A 201 16.21 9.68 5.47
N HIS A 202 16.56 8.40 5.35
CA HIS A 202 16.61 7.65 4.10
C HIS A 202 15.32 6.88 3.79
N ALA A 203 14.34 6.87 4.71
CA ALA A 203 13.06 6.23 4.46
C ALA A 203 12.39 6.81 3.21
N GLN A 204 11.97 5.96 2.30
CA GLN A 204 11.28 6.31 1.05
C GLN A 204 9.77 6.34 1.24
N LEU A 205 9.27 5.57 2.22
CA LEU A 205 7.87 5.51 2.60
C LEU A 205 7.77 5.36 4.12
N LEU A 206 7.04 6.28 4.77
CA LEU A 206 6.76 6.25 6.21
C LEU A 206 5.39 5.64 6.45
N HIS A 207 5.32 4.70 7.38
CA HIS A 207 4.09 4.01 7.76
C HIS A 207 3.78 4.24 9.25
N TYR A 208 2.69 4.92 9.52
CA TYR A 208 2.24 5.27 10.89
C TYR A 208 1.32 4.18 11.44
N THR A 209 1.88 2.99 11.61
CA THR A 209 1.13 1.75 11.91
C THR A 209 0.37 1.75 13.24
N LEU A 210 0.72 2.61 14.20
CA LEU A 210 -0.02 2.78 15.46
C LEU A 210 -1.24 3.68 15.30
N GLY A 211 -1.17 4.63 14.38
CA GLY A 211 -2.20 5.59 14.04
C GLY A 211 -1.62 6.77 13.29
N ALA A 212 -2.28 7.19 12.21
CA ALA A 212 -1.87 8.34 11.44
C ALA A 212 -1.84 9.62 12.29
N PRO A 213 -0.91 10.57 12.03
CA PRO A 213 -0.81 11.83 12.79
C PRO A 213 -2.04 12.75 12.73
N CYS A 214 -3.08 12.37 12.00
CA CYS A 214 -4.39 13.04 12.05
C CYS A 214 -5.15 12.78 13.35
N PHE A 215 -4.85 11.70 14.05
CA PHE A 215 -5.40 11.41 15.36
C PHE A 215 -4.62 12.19 16.43
N HIS A 216 -5.35 12.80 17.38
CA HIS A 216 -4.76 13.68 18.38
C HIS A 216 -3.66 12.97 19.20
N GLU A 217 -3.87 11.71 19.54
CA GLU A 217 -2.95 10.90 20.35
C GLU A 217 -1.64 10.60 19.62
N PHE A 218 -1.66 10.59 18.27
CA PHE A 218 -0.51 10.29 17.41
C PHE A 218 0.05 11.52 16.67
N ALA A 219 -0.47 12.72 16.97
CA ALA A 219 -0.06 13.96 16.29
C ALA A 219 1.46 14.25 16.39
N ASN A 220 2.10 13.82 17.48
CA ASN A 220 3.52 14.03 17.76
C ASN A 220 4.35 12.74 17.66
N THR A 221 3.89 11.74 16.92
CA THR A 221 4.62 10.50 16.68
C THR A 221 5.97 10.78 15.98
N PRO A 222 6.98 9.91 16.11
CA PRO A 222 8.24 10.10 15.39
C PRO A 222 8.03 10.36 13.89
N MET A 223 8.67 11.40 13.36
CA MET A 223 8.50 11.89 11.97
C MET A 223 7.06 12.36 11.62
N GLY A 224 6.20 12.60 12.61
CA GLY A 224 4.83 13.10 12.39
C GLY A 224 4.79 14.50 11.77
N ASP A 225 5.82 15.33 11.99
CA ASP A 225 5.96 16.65 11.36
C ASP A 225 6.09 16.57 9.82
N GLU A 226 6.62 15.48 9.28
CA GLU A 226 6.66 15.23 7.83
C GLU A 226 5.26 14.96 7.30
N TRP A 227 4.47 14.16 8.01
CA TRP A 227 3.08 13.91 7.66
C TRP A 227 2.25 15.21 7.69
N HIS A 228 2.43 16.05 8.72
CA HIS A 228 1.72 17.33 8.82
C HIS A 228 2.07 18.27 7.66
N ARG A 229 3.32 18.29 7.21
CA ARG A 229 3.72 19.06 6.01
C ARG A 229 3.02 18.54 4.76
N GLU A 230 2.98 17.23 4.53
CA GLU A 230 2.28 16.64 3.38
C GLU A 230 0.77 16.91 3.45
N ARG A 231 0.17 16.86 4.64
CA ARG A 231 -1.22 17.23 4.86
C ARG A 231 -1.49 18.67 4.48
N ILE A 232 -0.67 19.61 4.92
CA ILE A 232 -0.80 21.04 4.55
C ILE A 232 -0.77 21.19 3.02
N LEU A 233 0.15 20.53 2.34
CA LEU A 233 0.25 20.57 0.87
C LEU A 233 -0.94 19.89 0.17
N THR A 234 -1.68 19.02 0.85
CA THR A 234 -2.91 18.40 0.37
C THR A 234 -4.12 19.31 0.51
N GLU A 235 -4.19 20.07 1.62
CA GLU A 235 -5.34 20.91 1.98
C GLU A 235 -5.34 22.27 1.26
N TYR A 236 -4.17 22.81 0.93
CA TYR A 236 -4.03 24.15 0.37
C TYR A 236 -3.65 24.11 -1.11
N CYS A 237 -4.38 24.91 -1.93
CA CYS A 237 -3.96 25.20 -3.29
C CYS A 237 -2.61 25.94 -3.25
N GLN A 238 -1.60 25.42 -3.93
CA GLN A 238 -0.37 26.17 -4.16
C GLN A 238 -0.71 27.34 -5.08
N GLN A 239 -0.63 28.55 -4.58
CA GLN A 239 -0.57 29.71 -5.45
C GLN A 239 0.75 29.62 -6.22
N GLN A 240 0.67 29.64 -7.54
CA GLN A 240 1.89 29.71 -8.37
C GLN A 240 2.66 30.97 -7.95
N LEU A 241 3.87 30.73 -7.48
CA LEU A 241 4.87 31.78 -7.28
C LEU A 241 5.40 32.28 -8.62
#